data_56c50664c4605bcc891cdb9345010b59
#
_entry.id   56c50664c4605bcc891cdb9345010b59
#
_cell.length_a   1.000
_cell.length_b   1.000
_cell.length_c   1.000
_cell.angle_alpha   90.00
_cell.angle_beta   90.00
_cell.angle_gamma   90.00
#
_symmetry.space_group_name_H-M   'P 1'
#
loop_
_entity.id
_entity.type
_entity.pdbx_description
1 polymer ?
#
loop_
_entity_poly.entity_id
_entity_poly.type
_entity_poly.pdbx_seq_one_letter_code
_entity_poly.pdbx_strand_id
1 'polypeptide(L)'
;VRKKGTLSIERLESIHFPDEWKNTGNLLVSDLKELANLSVMVNASNPSIHVKKVKMQEPEMYMLEITKQGIIIEAGDQTGMVRAFSTLLQLILGSEGKELPRLIIHDKPRFSYRGVMIDCSRHFWTIEQLKKYTKQLAFFKLNTLHLHLTDNQGWRLYLDQYPDLAFKGTYYRTFEDLSGHYYRKSELQELINYAAMYGIEIIPEIDLPGHCLALLAALPQLSCKGGKFEAYPEELDGQKRKRADENMLCIGNPETYRFVEKLVAELTDLFPSSFIHLGGDEVSTHLWEQCPKCQKIYKQENMTSWHELQDYFTKRVSEIVRSKGKRMIGWDEINDRNAADISDVIMIWQRDGREQQQKALKRGLSVIMSPKDPCYFDFGYSRNSTRRLYEWEPVGKECTNTQAHLVKGGQANLWTEFITTSDEVERMLYPRTCALAETLWNTKEKKEWEGFRQRISKFGAIMEKLNICYFKDEDWDNTGFVPQSEQRPRLVCPARIDTNMKGIKYYMPEYAFDGDIQTFFATPYSLKKGDYFTLTLEKRQAVQEIRIVFDVSKEHPEHVQLSVSEDGTIFKKVAADNKNGELSASFSTLAMIKALKMELTTPLMARLTIKEIILRYYE
;
A
#
# COMPACT_ATOMS: atom_id res chain seq x y z
N VAL A 1 26.13 20.17 9.38
CA VAL A 1 27.09 21.20 8.98
C VAL A 1 28.15 20.59 8.08
N ARG A 2 28.36 21.14 6.88
CA ARG A 2 29.39 20.68 5.93
C ARG A 2 30.74 21.25 6.30
N LYS A 3 31.79 20.42 6.29
CA LYS A 3 33.19 20.77 6.58
C LYS A 3 34.04 20.68 5.30
N LYS A 4 35.22 21.33 5.26
CA LYS A 4 36.13 21.22 4.09
C LYS A 4 36.76 19.82 4.00
N GLY A 5 36.81 19.26 2.78
CA GLY A 5 37.46 18.00 2.46
C GLY A 5 36.48 16.82 2.43
N THR A 6 37.00 15.65 2.10
CA THR A 6 36.28 14.39 1.90
C THR A 6 36.93 13.25 2.68
N LEU A 7 36.25 12.11 2.73
CA LEU A 7 36.71 10.82 3.21
C LEU A 7 36.52 9.80 2.08
N SER A 8 37.60 9.11 1.66
CA SER A 8 37.48 8.03 0.71
C SER A 8 36.73 6.85 1.31
N ILE A 9 35.76 6.30 0.57
CA ILE A 9 34.97 5.13 0.99
C ILE A 9 35.87 3.90 1.13
N GLU A 10 36.93 3.79 0.36
CA GLU A 10 37.90 2.69 0.45
C GLU A 10 38.57 2.57 1.83
N ARG A 11 38.56 3.65 2.64
CA ARG A 11 39.06 3.64 4.02
C ARG A 11 38.08 3.07 5.04
N LEU A 12 36.85 2.78 4.63
CA LEU A 12 35.83 2.22 5.51
C LEU A 12 35.95 0.68 5.57
N GLU A 13 37.01 0.20 6.23
CA GLU A 13 37.36 -1.22 6.27
C GLU A 13 36.80 -1.95 7.49
N SER A 14 36.36 -1.22 8.53
CA SER A 14 35.99 -1.82 9.80
C SER A 14 34.94 -1.01 10.56
N ILE A 15 34.16 -1.72 11.38
CA ILE A 15 33.09 -1.12 12.18
C ILE A 15 33.05 -1.74 13.57
N HIS A 16 32.68 -0.92 14.56
CA HIS A 16 32.40 -1.36 15.92
C HIS A 16 30.98 -0.96 16.34
N PHE A 17 30.25 -1.93 16.93
CA PHE A 17 28.93 -1.72 17.52
C PHE A 17 28.96 -1.97 19.04
N PRO A 18 28.11 -1.29 19.83
CA PRO A 18 27.76 -1.72 21.19
C PRO A 18 27.28 -3.17 21.18
N ASP A 19 27.63 -3.95 22.21
CA ASP A 19 27.30 -5.38 22.28
C ASP A 19 25.81 -5.69 22.10
N GLU A 20 24.96 -4.87 22.69
CA GLU A 20 23.50 -4.99 22.64
C GLU A 20 22.90 -4.74 21.24
N TRP A 21 23.65 -4.09 20.32
CA TRP A 21 23.22 -3.78 18.96
C TRP A 21 23.89 -4.64 17.90
N LYS A 22 24.70 -5.62 18.27
CA LYS A 22 25.49 -6.45 17.33
C LYS A 22 24.63 -7.16 16.29
N ASN A 23 23.51 -7.74 16.70
CA ASN A 23 22.66 -8.49 15.76
C ASN A 23 22.13 -7.60 14.65
N THR A 24 21.56 -6.45 15.01
CA THR A 24 21.12 -5.43 14.06
C THR A 24 22.30 -4.86 13.27
N GLY A 25 23.43 -4.61 13.93
CA GLY A 25 24.66 -4.15 13.28
C GLY A 25 25.14 -5.11 12.18
N ASN A 26 25.15 -6.40 12.41
CA ASN A 26 25.52 -7.40 11.41
C ASN A 26 24.59 -7.37 10.18
N LEU A 27 23.28 -7.17 10.40
CA LEU A 27 22.31 -7.01 9.31
C LEU A 27 22.61 -5.76 8.49
N LEU A 28 22.88 -4.61 9.14
CA LEU A 28 23.21 -3.37 8.47
C LEU A 28 24.54 -3.45 7.69
N VAL A 29 25.52 -4.21 8.18
CA VAL A 29 26.78 -4.50 7.47
C VAL A 29 26.51 -5.37 6.23
N SER A 30 25.60 -6.32 6.33
CA SER A 30 25.16 -7.09 5.15
C SER A 30 24.54 -6.17 4.09
N ASP A 31 23.73 -5.18 4.51
CA ASP A 31 23.15 -4.19 3.60
C ASP A 31 24.22 -3.30 2.94
N LEU A 32 25.24 -2.86 3.67
CA LEU A 32 26.37 -2.13 3.08
C LEU A 32 27.07 -2.95 1.99
N LYS A 33 27.27 -4.26 2.24
CA LYS A 33 27.88 -5.17 1.26
C LYS A 33 26.96 -5.38 0.05
N GLU A 34 25.70 -5.69 0.29
CA GLU A 34 24.73 -6.00 -0.78
C GLU A 34 24.45 -4.79 -1.67
N LEU A 35 24.17 -3.63 -1.08
CA LEU A 35 23.64 -2.45 -1.79
C LEU A 35 24.73 -1.49 -2.26
N ALA A 36 25.83 -1.37 -1.49
CA ALA A 36 26.91 -0.44 -1.78
C ALA A 36 28.23 -1.13 -2.16
N ASN A 37 28.27 -2.46 -2.22
CA ASN A 37 29.49 -3.26 -2.44
C ASN A 37 30.62 -2.92 -1.45
N LEU A 38 30.27 -2.52 -0.22
CA LEU A 38 31.19 -2.13 0.82
C LEU A 38 31.29 -3.24 1.88
N SER A 39 32.41 -3.94 1.92
CA SER A 39 32.69 -4.98 2.92
C SER A 39 33.46 -4.40 4.08
N VAL A 40 32.94 -4.48 5.29
CA VAL A 40 33.59 -3.98 6.52
C VAL A 40 33.72 -5.11 7.56
N MET A 41 34.86 -5.16 8.26
CA MET A 41 35.08 -6.12 9.35
C MET A 41 34.36 -5.62 10.61
N VAL A 42 33.59 -6.51 11.24
CA VAL A 42 32.84 -6.17 12.46
C VAL A 42 33.72 -6.34 13.70
N ASN A 43 33.57 -5.41 14.66
CA ASN A 43 34.24 -5.41 15.98
C ASN A 43 35.77 -5.29 15.97
N ALA A 44 36.32 -4.52 15.03
CA ALA A 44 37.73 -4.16 15.06
C ALA A 44 38.09 -3.28 16.28
N SER A 45 39.32 -3.44 16.77
CA SER A 45 39.84 -2.66 17.90
C SER A 45 40.03 -1.16 17.59
N ASN A 46 40.28 -0.84 16.31
CA ASN A 46 40.40 0.53 15.82
C ASN A 46 39.50 0.70 14.57
N PRO A 47 38.18 0.88 14.77
CA PRO A 47 37.23 0.87 13.66
C PRO A 47 37.28 2.17 12.86
N SER A 48 37.13 2.06 11.54
CA SER A 48 36.90 3.21 10.66
C SER A 48 35.47 3.78 10.76
N ILE A 49 34.52 2.95 11.22
CA ILE A 49 33.16 3.36 11.57
C ILE A 49 32.92 3.00 13.05
N HIS A 50 32.69 3.99 13.88
CA HIS A 50 32.48 3.80 15.31
C HIS A 50 31.05 4.16 15.71
N VAL A 51 30.26 3.15 16.09
CA VAL A 51 28.90 3.35 16.61
C VAL A 51 28.93 3.38 18.13
N LYS A 52 28.33 4.39 18.72
CA LYS A 52 28.27 4.63 20.17
C LYS A 52 26.84 4.79 20.64
N LYS A 53 26.51 4.13 21.74
CA LYS A 53 25.28 4.42 22.48
C LYS A 53 25.56 5.59 23.42
N VAL A 54 24.75 6.64 23.28
CA VAL A 54 24.83 7.86 24.11
C VAL A 54 23.43 8.24 24.57
N LYS A 55 23.32 9.04 25.63
CA LYS A 55 22.01 9.56 26.05
C LYS A 55 21.53 10.61 25.04
N MET A 56 20.38 10.34 24.40
CA MET A 56 19.69 11.29 23.53
C MET A 56 18.42 11.82 24.20
N GLN A 57 17.91 12.96 23.73
CA GLN A 57 16.71 13.60 24.30
C GLN A 57 15.41 12.95 23.83
N GLU A 58 15.41 12.41 22.61
CA GLU A 58 14.21 11.87 21.97
C GLU A 58 14.52 10.53 21.29
N PRO A 59 13.51 9.65 21.13
CA PRO A 59 13.65 8.41 20.37
C PRO A 59 14.06 8.67 18.91
N GLU A 60 14.74 7.71 18.32
CA GLU A 60 15.22 7.73 16.92
C GLU A 60 16.22 8.88 16.60
N MET A 61 16.60 9.69 17.59
CA MET A 61 17.58 10.75 17.41
C MET A 61 18.98 10.18 17.24
N TYR A 62 19.76 10.77 16.33
CA TYR A 62 21.14 10.39 16.10
C TYR A 62 22.04 11.56 15.70
N MET A 63 23.34 11.35 15.85
CA MET A 63 24.40 12.16 15.28
C MET A 63 25.26 11.28 14.36
N LEU A 64 25.57 11.80 13.17
CA LEU A 64 26.50 11.18 12.23
C LEU A 64 27.58 12.20 11.87
N GLU A 65 28.83 11.89 12.16
CA GLU A 65 29.98 12.72 11.81
C GLU A 65 30.92 11.98 10.86
N ILE A 66 31.22 12.60 9.72
CA ILE A 66 32.22 12.13 8.75
C ILE A 66 33.45 13.03 8.90
N THR A 67 34.56 12.40 9.33
CA THR A 67 35.85 13.04 9.57
C THR A 67 36.87 12.67 8.48
N LYS A 68 38.12 13.08 8.62
CA LYS A 68 39.22 12.57 7.75
C LYS A 68 39.65 11.15 8.11
N GLN A 69 39.42 10.73 9.35
CA GLN A 69 39.88 9.45 9.89
C GLN A 69 38.82 8.33 9.75
N GLY A 70 37.54 8.68 9.67
CA GLY A 70 36.44 7.73 9.63
C GLY A 70 35.10 8.36 9.98
N ILE A 71 34.15 7.51 10.37
CA ILE A 71 32.77 7.89 10.66
C ILE A 71 32.46 7.60 12.13
N ILE A 72 31.77 8.54 12.79
CA ILE A 72 31.23 8.38 14.13
C ILE A 72 29.71 8.45 14.03
N ILE A 73 29.04 7.46 14.60
CA ILE A 73 27.59 7.41 14.74
C ILE A 73 27.29 7.38 16.25
N GLU A 74 26.50 8.32 16.73
CA GLU A 74 25.98 8.35 18.09
C GLU A 74 24.46 8.28 18.05
N ALA A 75 23.87 7.37 18.85
CA ALA A 75 22.42 7.19 18.94
C ALA A 75 21.99 6.85 20.36
N GLY A 76 20.74 7.18 20.72
CA GLY A 76 20.18 6.89 22.04
C GLY A 76 19.63 5.48 22.14
N ASP A 77 19.16 4.95 21.03
CA ASP A 77 18.52 3.63 20.89
C ASP A 77 18.93 2.97 19.58
N GLN A 78 18.58 1.68 19.47
CA GLN A 78 18.87 0.88 18.27
C GLN A 78 18.22 1.49 17.02
N THR A 79 17.01 2.02 17.14
CA THR A 79 16.29 2.60 16.00
C THR A 79 16.98 3.85 15.49
N GLY A 80 17.49 4.73 16.38
CA GLY A 80 18.32 5.88 16.01
C GLY A 80 19.59 5.46 15.25
N MET A 81 20.25 4.38 15.67
CA MET A 81 21.36 3.79 14.92
C MET A 81 20.92 3.36 13.51
N VAL A 82 19.80 2.66 13.37
CA VAL A 82 19.26 2.26 12.04
C VAL A 82 19.01 3.48 11.16
N ARG A 83 18.43 4.57 11.71
CA ARG A 83 18.21 5.83 10.95
C ARG A 83 19.52 6.49 10.52
N ALA A 84 20.54 6.44 11.36
CA ALA A 84 21.88 6.91 10.99
C ALA A 84 22.48 6.08 9.85
N PHE A 85 22.33 4.75 9.90
CA PHE A 85 22.76 3.85 8.83
C PHE A 85 22.00 4.09 7.52
N SER A 86 20.69 4.32 7.57
CA SER A 86 19.93 4.72 6.38
C SER A 86 20.49 5.98 5.74
N THR A 87 20.87 6.97 6.55
CA THR A 87 21.53 8.19 6.07
C THR A 87 22.93 7.91 5.50
N LEU A 88 23.74 7.11 6.18
CA LEU A 88 25.07 6.75 5.69
C LEU A 88 25.00 6.00 4.36
N LEU A 89 24.10 5.03 4.25
CA LEU A 89 23.91 4.25 3.02
C LEU A 89 23.47 5.15 1.85
N GLN A 90 22.53 6.09 2.09
CA GLN A 90 22.13 7.07 1.08
C GLN A 90 23.30 7.97 0.64
N LEU A 91 24.15 8.40 1.56
CA LEU A 91 25.34 9.19 1.24
C LEU A 91 26.34 8.38 0.40
N ILE A 92 26.58 7.11 0.75
CA ILE A 92 27.48 6.23 0.02
C ILE A 92 26.96 5.97 -1.41
N LEU A 93 25.67 5.62 -1.55
CA LEU A 93 25.05 5.37 -2.85
C LEU A 93 25.02 6.64 -3.72
N GLY A 94 24.79 7.80 -3.13
CA GLY A 94 24.77 9.08 -3.83
C GLY A 94 26.14 9.65 -4.18
N SER A 95 27.22 9.12 -3.61
CA SER A 95 28.61 9.53 -3.89
C SER A 95 29.27 8.73 -5.05
N GLU A 96 28.51 7.88 -5.71
CA GLU A 96 29.01 6.96 -6.74
C GLU A 96 30.19 6.08 -6.27
N GLY A 97 30.26 5.84 -4.96
CA GLY A 97 31.23 4.92 -4.37
C GLY A 97 32.65 5.47 -4.23
N LYS A 98 32.87 6.81 -4.30
CA LYS A 98 34.23 7.38 -4.29
C LYS A 98 34.55 8.15 -3.01
N GLU A 99 33.88 9.24 -2.75
CA GLU A 99 34.24 10.20 -1.71
C GLU A 99 33.02 10.70 -0.95
N LEU A 100 33.04 10.61 0.37
CA LEU A 100 32.03 11.19 1.22
C LEU A 100 32.40 12.61 1.64
N PRO A 101 31.48 13.59 1.59
CA PRO A 101 31.74 14.92 2.09
C PRO A 101 31.94 14.88 3.62
N ARG A 102 32.91 15.61 4.16
CA ARG A 102 33.03 15.78 5.60
C ARG A 102 31.89 16.65 6.12
N LEU A 103 31.15 16.12 7.08
CA LEU A 103 29.95 16.78 7.62
C LEU A 103 29.62 16.29 9.03
N ILE A 104 28.75 17.03 9.71
CA ILE A 104 28.05 16.58 10.91
C ILE A 104 26.55 16.72 10.67
N ILE A 105 25.80 15.66 10.91
CA ILE A 105 24.35 15.59 10.87
C ILE A 105 23.86 15.33 12.30
N HIS A 106 22.99 16.19 12.81
CA HIS A 106 22.13 15.93 13.96
C HIS A 106 20.71 15.86 13.43
N ASP A 107 20.04 14.74 13.64
CA ASP A 107 18.75 14.50 13.00
C ASP A 107 17.80 13.72 13.91
N LYS A 108 16.50 13.95 13.73
CA LYS A 108 15.42 13.29 14.44
C LYS A 108 14.11 13.41 13.65
N PRO A 109 13.16 12.48 13.82
CA PRO A 109 11.86 12.60 13.17
C PRO A 109 11.02 13.72 13.80
N ARG A 110 10.18 14.35 12.98
CA ARG A 110 9.13 15.27 13.44
C ARG A 110 7.97 14.53 14.07
N PHE A 111 7.55 13.41 13.47
CA PHE A 111 6.41 12.61 13.90
C PHE A 111 6.85 11.23 14.39
N SER A 112 6.22 10.77 15.46
CA SER A 112 6.48 9.45 16.04
C SER A 112 5.88 8.29 15.22
N TYR A 113 4.86 8.54 14.39
CA TYR A 113 4.24 7.56 13.51
C TYR A 113 4.48 7.92 12.05
N ARG A 114 5.09 7.02 11.30
CA ARG A 114 5.42 7.20 9.87
C ARG A 114 5.22 5.87 9.18
N GLY A 115 4.00 5.65 8.67
CA GLY A 115 3.54 4.32 8.27
C GLY A 115 3.23 4.16 6.79
N VAL A 116 3.21 2.90 6.39
CA VAL A 116 2.54 2.42 5.18
C VAL A 116 1.68 1.22 5.56
N MET A 117 0.43 1.20 5.10
CA MET A 117 -0.44 0.04 5.17
C MET A 117 -0.35 -0.74 3.85
N ILE A 118 -0.28 -2.06 3.96
CA ILE A 118 -0.39 -2.99 2.84
C ILE A 118 -1.57 -3.91 3.09
N ASP A 119 -2.49 -3.93 2.14
CA ASP A 119 -3.63 -4.84 2.15
C ASP A 119 -3.17 -6.26 1.75
N CYS A 120 -3.24 -7.17 2.71
CA CYS A 120 -2.93 -8.59 2.54
C CYS A 120 -4.18 -9.44 2.31
N SER A 121 -5.37 -8.87 2.53
CA SER A 121 -6.64 -9.58 2.41
C SER A 121 -7.08 -9.73 0.97
N ARG A 122 -7.10 -8.62 0.21
CA ARG A 122 -7.53 -8.64 -1.20
C ARG A 122 -6.50 -9.34 -2.08
N HIS A 123 -5.20 -9.20 -1.74
CA HIS A 123 -4.12 -9.98 -2.34
C HIS A 123 -3.14 -10.46 -1.27
N PHE A 124 -2.76 -11.75 -1.33
CA PHE A 124 -1.80 -12.32 -0.37
C PHE A 124 -0.36 -11.97 -0.77
N TRP A 125 0.42 -11.51 0.19
CA TRP A 125 1.84 -11.23 0.02
C TRP A 125 2.67 -12.22 0.84
N THR A 126 3.66 -12.84 0.22
CA THR A 126 4.56 -13.76 0.94
C THR A 126 5.38 -13.03 2.01
N ILE A 127 5.87 -13.77 3.00
CA ILE A 127 6.75 -13.19 4.04
C ILE A 127 8.00 -12.55 3.42
N GLU A 128 8.56 -13.14 2.37
CA GLU A 128 9.72 -12.57 1.69
C GLU A 128 9.40 -11.23 0.98
N GLN A 129 8.22 -11.11 0.40
CA GLN A 129 7.76 -9.83 -0.16
C GLN A 129 7.57 -8.78 0.94
N LEU A 130 6.93 -9.15 2.05
CA LEU A 130 6.75 -8.24 3.19
C LEU A 130 8.07 -7.83 3.83
N LYS A 131 9.08 -8.72 3.91
CA LYS A 131 10.45 -8.37 4.32
C LYS A 131 11.11 -7.40 3.35
N LYS A 132 10.95 -7.62 2.04
CA LYS A 132 11.44 -6.68 1.00
C LYS A 132 10.86 -5.28 1.23
N TYR A 133 9.55 -5.17 1.38
CA TYR A 133 8.90 -3.88 1.64
C TYR A 133 9.36 -3.27 2.98
N THR A 134 9.49 -4.07 4.03
CA THR A 134 10.01 -3.62 5.33
C THR A 134 11.41 -2.98 5.20
N LYS A 135 12.33 -3.65 4.49
CA LYS A 135 13.69 -3.13 4.24
C LYS A 135 13.66 -1.81 3.47
N GLN A 136 12.80 -1.73 2.44
CA GLN A 136 12.63 -0.52 1.64
C GLN A 136 12.07 0.65 2.49
N LEU A 137 11.04 0.41 3.31
CA LEU A 137 10.47 1.42 4.20
C LEU A 137 11.50 1.94 5.20
N ALA A 138 12.29 1.04 5.80
CA ALA A 138 13.36 1.40 6.74
C ALA A 138 14.44 2.26 6.08
N PHE A 139 14.81 1.98 4.83
CA PHE A 139 15.77 2.78 4.06
C PHE A 139 15.31 4.24 3.93
N PHE A 140 14.00 4.49 3.82
CA PHE A 140 13.41 5.83 3.81
C PHE A 140 13.02 6.35 5.21
N LYS A 141 13.46 5.69 6.28
CA LYS A 141 13.21 6.08 7.69
C LYS A 141 11.73 6.09 8.10
N LEU A 142 10.88 5.35 7.42
CA LEU A 142 9.57 5.02 7.95
C LEU A 142 9.75 4.05 9.14
N ASN A 143 8.74 3.96 10.02
CA ASN A 143 8.86 3.14 11.23
C ASN A 143 7.67 2.21 11.50
N THR A 144 6.70 2.19 10.61
CA THR A 144 5.50 1.36 10.79
C THR A 144 5.10 0.69 9.47
N LEU A 145 4.89 -0.62 9.52
CA LEU A 145 4.19 -1.38 8.51
C LEU A 145 2.87 -1.87 9.12
N HIS A 146 1.78 -1.32 8.64
CA HIS A 146 0.43 -1.72 9.00
C HIS A 146 -0.04 -2.81 8.05
N LEU A 147 -0.44 -3.97 8.56
CA LEU A 147 -0.94 -5.09 7.77
C LEU A 147 -2.45 -5.20 7.91
N HIS A 148 -3.17 -4.94 6.83
CA HIS A 148 -4.60 -5.19 6.73
C HIS A 148 -4.81 -6.68 6.42
N LEU A 149 -5.02 -7.47 7.47
CA LEU A 149 -4.96 -8.94 7.42
C LEU A 149 -6.30 -9.61 7.09
N THR A 150 -7.40 -8.88 7.21
CA THR A 150 -8.75 -9.47 7.03
C THR A 150 -9.71 -8.49 6.38
N ASP A 151 -10.51 -9.00 5.45
CA ASP A 151 -11.61 -8.31 4.80
C ASP A 151 -12.60 -9.33 4.22
N ASN A 152 -13.52 -8.91 3.37
CA ASN A 152 -14.50 -9.77 2.70
C ASN A 152 -13.88 -10.88 1.86
N GLN A 153 -12.68 -10.62 1.30
CA GLN A 153 -12.00 -11.48 0.35
C GLN A 153 -11.07 -12.49 1.02
N GLY A 154 -10.59 -12.21 2.22
CA GLY A 154 -9.63 -13.11 2.84
C GLY A 154 -9.40 -12.86 4.32
N TRP A 155 -9.25 -13.94 5.05
CA TRP A 155 -8.75 -13.98 6.42
C TRP A 155 -7.33 -14.55 6.39
N ARG A 156 -6.30 -13.74 6.66
CA ARG A 156 -4.90 -14.12 6.44
C ARG A 156 -4.15 -14.54 7.70
N LEU A 157 -4.80 -14.64 8.83
CA LEU A 157 -4.17 -14.97 10.11
C LEU A 157 -4.62 -16.34 10.63
N TYR A 158 -3.67 -17.24 10.93
CA TYR A 158 -3.97 -18.47 11.65
C TYR A 158 -4.21 -18.19 13.13
N LEU A 159 -5.33 -18.65 13.67
CA LEU A 159 -5.69 -18.59 15.10
C LEU A 159 -5.85 -19.99 15.67
N ASP A 160 -5.20 -20.29 16.80
CA ASP A 160 -5.30 -21.59 17.46
C ASP A 160 -6.72 -21.90 17.92
N GLN A 161 -7.43 -20.88 18.40
CA GLN A 161 -8.81 -21.01 18.88
C GLN A 161 -9.83 -21.16 17.73
N TYR A 162 -9.47 -20.73 16.51
CA TYR A 162 -10.36 -20.71 15.36
C TYR A 162 -9.62 -21.09 14.06
N PRO A 163 -9.07 -22.32 13.95
CA PRO A 163 -8.27 -22.72 12.78
C PRO A 163 -9.08 -22.68 11.47
N ASP A 164 -10.39 -22.89 11.55
CA ASP A 164 -11.29 -22.81 10.39
C ASP A 164 -11.26 -21.46 9.67
N LEU A 165 -10.90 -20.38 10.34
CA LEU A 165 -10.74 -19.06 9.72
C LEU A 165 -9.68 -19.10 8.62
N ALA A 166 -8.53 -19.70 8.90
CA ALA A 166 -7.45 -19.85 7.93
C ALA A 166 -7.83 -20.75 6.74
N PHE A 167 -8.66 -21.78 6.98
CA PHE A 167 -8.99 -22.76 5.93
C PHE A 167 -10.23 -22.40 5.12
N LYS A 168 -11.23 -21.75 5.72
CA LYS A 168 -12.50 -21.41 5.08
C LYS A 168 -12.59 -19.94 4.67
N GLY A 169 -11.95 -19.05 5.43
CA GLY A 169 -11.94 -17.61 5.17
C GLY A 169 -10.91 -17.17 4.12
N THR A 170 -10.06 -18.08 3.63
CA THR A 170 -9.02 -17.76 2.64
C THR A 170 -9.35 -18.25 1.24
N TYR A 171 -10.48 -18.92 1.05
CA TYR A 171 -10.87 -19.45 -0.25
C TYR A 171 -11.30 -18.33 -1.19
N TYR A 172 -10.59 -18.22 -2.32
CA TYR A 172 -10.83 -17.22 -3.34
C TYR A 172 -10.88 -17.87 -4.73
N ARG A 173 -12.04 -17.85 -5.37
CA ARG A 173 -12.33 -18.61 -6.61
C ARG A 173 -11.61 -18.12 -7.86
N THR A 174 -11.03 -16.93 -7.86
CA THR A 174 -10.63 -16.26 -9.10
C THR A 174 -9.14 -16.01 -9.27
N PHE A 175 -8.33 -16.25 -8.25
CA PHE A 175 -6.88 -16.19 -8.38
C PHE A 175 -6.35 -17.60 -8.17
N GLU A 176 -5.78 -18.20 -9.21
CA GLU A 176 -5.47 -19.61 -9.29
C GLU A 176 -4.63 -20.15 -8.13
N ASP A 177 -3.91 -19.33 -7.41
CA ASP A 177 -3.01 -19.76 -6.34
C ASP A 177 -3.26 -19.13 -4.96
N LEU A 178 -4.30 -18.35 -4.78
CA LEU A 178 -4.53 -17.65 -3.50
C LEU A 178 -5.47 -18.39 -2.56
N SER A 179 -6.11 -19.48 -3.00
CA SER A 179 -6.88 -20.33 -2.12
C SER A 179 -5.97 -21.04 -1.12
N GLY A 180 -6.18 -20.82 0.17
CA GLY A 180 -5.40 -21.43 1.24
C GLY A 180 -4.16 -20.66 1.67
N HIS A 181 -3.93 -19.44 1.18
CA HIS A 181 -2.83 -18.60 1.64
C HIS A 181 -3.22 -17.85 2.91
N TYR A 182 -2.51 -18.13 3.98
CA TYR A 182 -2.60 -17.47 5.27
C TYR A 182 -1.23 -17.47 5.94
N TYR A 183 -1.02 -16.58 6.89
CA TYR A 183 0.20 -16.54 7.68
C TYR A 183 0.08 -17.42 8.90
N ARG A 184 1.08 -18.31 9.06
CA ARG A 184 1.29 -19.03 10.32
C ARG A 184 1.88 -18.09 11.37
N LYS A 185 1.67 -18.39 12.63
CA LYS A 185 2.26 -17.60 13.73
C LYS A 185 3.79 -17.51 13.63
N SER A 186 4.46 -18.62 13.27
CA SER A 186 5.91 -18.63 13.10
C SER A 186 6.40 -17.71 11.97
N GLU A 187 5.66 -17.63 10.88
CA GLU A 187 5.98 -16.76 9.74
C GLU A 187 5.82 -15.28 10.10
N LEU A 188 4.74 -14.96 10.83
CA LEU A 188 4.55 -13.59 11.33
C LEU A 188 5.59 -13.22 12.39
N GLN A 189 5.95 -14.15 13.29
CA GLN A 189 7.02 -13.92 14.25
C GLN A 189 8.36 -13.67 13.59
N GLU A 190 8.66 -14.38 12.49
CA GLU A 190 9.85 -14.15 11.69
C GLU A 190 9.85 -12.75 11.08
N LEU A 191 8.72 -12.33 10.47
CA LEU A 191 8.56 -10.98 9.93
C LEU A 191 8.69 -9.90 11.01
N ILE A 192 8.04 -10.09 12.16
CA ILE A 192 8.09 -9.16 13.30
C ILE A 192 9.53 -8.98 13.80
N ASN A 193 10.26 -10.07 13.98
CA ASN A 193 11.65 -10.04 14.42
C ASN A 193 12.55 -9.34 13.39
N TYR A 194 12.35 -9.64 12.11
CA TYR A 194 13.07 -8.99 11.02
C TYR A 194 12.79 -7.49 10.96
N ALA A 195 11.51 -7.10 11.04
CA ALA A 195 11.09 -5.71 11.02
C ALA A 195 11.66 -4.92 12.21
N ALA A 196 11.67 -5.51 13.40
CA ALA A 196 12.23 -4.90 14.61
C ALA A 196 13.73 -4.59 14.47
N MET A 197 14.51 -5.43 13.77
CA MET A 197 15.92 -5.13 13.48
C MET A 197 16.09 -3.90 12.60
N TYR A 198 15.13 -3.61 11.73
CA TYR A 198 15.10 -2.39 10.91
C TYR A 198 14.39 -1.20 11.59
N GLY A 199 13.97 -1.34 12.84
CA GLY A 199 13.23 -0.30 13.55
C GLY A 199 11.85 -0.04 12.94
N ILE A 200 11.22 -1.08 12.39
CA ILE A 200 9.85 -1.06 11.87
C ILE A 200 8.95 -1.82 12.83
N GLU A 201 7.90 -1.18 13.30
CA GLU A 201 6.81 -1.80 14.06
C GLU A 201 5.78 -2.40 13.11
N ILE A 202 5.36 -3.65 13.36
CA ILE A 202 4.24 -4.27 12.64
C ILE A 202 2.96 -4.07 13.44
N ILE A 203 1.98 -3.39 12.85
CA ILE A 203 0.65 -3.22 13.44
C ILE A 203 -0.34 -4.10 12.69
N PRO A 204 -1.00 -5.09 13.35
CA PRO A 204 -2.02 -5.89 12.73
C PRO A 204 -3.36 -5.16 12.68
N GLU A 205 -4.09 -5.29 11.57
CA GLU A 205 -5.49 -4.91 11.46
C GLU A 205 -6.36 -6.14 11.24
N ILE A 206 -7.41 -6.24 12.05
CA ILE A 206 -8.54 -7.15 11.87
C ILE A 206 -9.79 -6.29 11.80
N ASP A 207 -10.36 -6.14 10.63
CA ASP A 207 -11.48 -5.22 10.43
C ASP A 207 -12.79 -5.77 10.97
N LEU A 208 -13.41 -5.03 11.88
CA LEU A 208 -14.64 -5.35 12.60
C LEU A 208 -15.46 -4.07 12.90
N PRO A 209 -16.77 -4.10 12.94
CA PRO A 209 -17.68 -5.23 12.73
C PRO A 209 -18.09 -5.42 11.28
N GLY A 210 -17.65 -4.53 10.38
CA GLY A 210 -17.81 -4.61 8.92
C GLY A 210 -16.75 -5.49 8.27
N HIS A 211 -16.74 -5.56 6.94
CA HIS A 211 -15.71 -6.23 6.16
C HIS A 211 -15.41 -7.69 6.60
N CYS A 212 -16.44 -8.39 7.14
CA CYS A 212 -16.32 -9.65 7.85
C CYS A 212 -16.72 -10.89 7.04
N LEU A 213 -16.90 -10.79 5.71
CA LEU A 213 -17.48 -11.91 4.96
C LEU A 213 -16.60 -13.17 5.02
N ALA A 214 -15.28 -13.03 4.96
CA ALA A 214 -14.35 -14.14 5.12
C ALA A 214 -14.45 -14.76 6.52
N LEU A 215 -14.62 -13.95 7.56
CA LEU A 215 -14.88 -14.42 8.93
C LEU A 215 -16.20 -15.20 8.99
N LEU A 216 -17.27 -14.66 8.43
CA LEU A 216 -18.59 -15.29 8.44
C LEU A 216 -18.66 -16.57 7.59
N ALA A 217 -17.81 -16.72 6.58
CA ALA A 217 -17.67 -17.97 5.84
C ALA A 217 -17.17 -19.12 6.74
N ALA A 218 -16.34 -18.82 7.71
CA ALA A 218 -15.85 -19.79 8.70
C ALA A 218 -16.75 -19.90 9.93
N LEU A 219 -17.31 -18.79 10.41
CA LEU A 219 -18.07 -18.66 11.65
C LEU A 219 -19.45 -18.01 11.41
N PRO A 220 -20.35 -18.65 10.63
CA PRO A 220 -21.62 -18.06 10.24
C PRO A 220 -22.57 -17.77 11.41
N GLN A 221 -22.36 -18.42 12.56
CA GLN A 221 -23.13 -18.17 13.79
C GLN A 221 -22.89 -16.76 14.39
N LEU A 222 -21.85 -16.06 13.95
CA LEU A 222 -21.57 -14.68 14.38
C LEU A 222 -22.34 -13.63 13.54
N SER A 223 -23.02 -14.04 12.48
CA SER A 223 -23.90 -13.18 11.69
C SER A 223 -25.29 -12.99 12.32
N CYS A 224 -26.01 -11.97 11.87
CA CYS A 224 -27.41 -11.75 12.24
C CYS A 224 -28.37 -12.79 11.65
N LYS A 225 -28.09 -13.30 10.45
CA LYS A 225 -28.95 -14.21 9.70
C LYS A 225 -28.61 -15.69 9.93
N GLY A 226 -27.34 -15.99 10.23
CA GLY A 226 -26.83 -17.34 10.11
C GLY A 226 -26.80 -17.81 8.64
N GLY A 227 -26.60 -19.09 8.41
CA GLY A 227 -26.62 -19.68 7.06
C GLY A 227 -25.23 -19.88 6.50
N LYS A 228 -25.12 -19.94 5.17
CA LYS A 228 -23.87 -20.17 4.46
C LYS A 228 -23.37 -18.85 3.88
N PHE A 229 -22.12 -18.52 4.19
CA PHE A 229 -21.39 -17.39 3.61
C PHE A 229 -20.20 -17.91 2.79
N GLU A 230 -19.79 -17.15 1.81
CA GLU A 230 -18.61 -17.42 1.00
C GLU A 230 -17.76 -16.14 0.93
N ALA A 231 -16.47 -16.27 1.22
CA ALA A 231 -15.51 -15.21 0.95
C ALA A 231 -15.39 -15.06 -0.57
N TYR A 232 -15.58 -13.85 -1.11
CA TYR A 232 -15.45 -13.60 -2.54
C TYR A 232 -15.19 -12.11 -2.83
N PRO A 233 -14.62 -11.79 -3.99
CA PRO A 233 -14.37 -10.41 -4.38
C PRO A 233 -15.66 -9.62 -4.63
N GLU A 234 -15.62 -8.33 -4.35
CA GLU A 234 -16.75 -7.42 -4.49
C GLU A 234 -17.30 -7.32 -5.94
N GLU A 235 -16.55 -7.75 -6.95
CA GLU A 235 -16.83 -7.48 -8.37
C GLU A 235 -16.86 -8.71 -9.28
N LEU A 236 -16.99 -9.93 -8.74
CA LEU A 236 -17.19 -11.10 -9.60
C LEU A 236 -18.55 -11.06 -10.29
N ASP A 237 -18.54 -11.25 -11.60
CA ASP A 237 -19.67 -11.57 -12.45
C ASP A 237 -20.57 -10.47 -12.98
N GLY A 238 -20.25 -9.21 -12.91
CA GLY A 238 -21.19 -8.19 -13.39
C GLY A 238 -22.58 -8.28 -12.70
N GLN A 239 -22.69 -9.15 -11.68
CA GLN A 239 -23.84 -9.18 -10.79
C GLN A 239 -23.75 -7.97 -9.86
N LYS A 240 -24.86 -7.30 -9.68
CA LYS A 240 -25.04 -6.26 -8.69
C LYS A 240 -24.36 -6.72 -7.39
N ARG A 241 -23.46 -5.90 -6.83
CA ARG A 241 -22.89 -6.08 -5.50
C ARG A 241 -23.90 -6.78 -4.63
N LYS A 242 -23.60 -8.01 -4.17
CA LYS A 242 -24.32 -8.50 -3.01
C LYS A 242 -24.06 -7.43 -1.96
N ARG A 243 -25.11 -6.88 -1.43
CA ARG A 243 -25.07 -5.67 -0.62
C ARG A 243 -24.02 -5.83 0.47
N ALA A 244 -23.22 -4.81 0.68
CA ALA A 244 -22.30 -4.68 1.83
C ALA A 244 -22.96 -5.05 3.18
N ASP A 245 -24.28 -5.03 3.22
CA ASP A 245 -25.13 -5.38 4.36
C ASP A 245 -24.95 -6.82 4.88
N GLU A 246 -24.39 -7.75 4.09
CA GLU A 246 -24.26 -9.16 4.50
C GLU A 246 -22.94 -9.46 5.23
N ASN A 247 -22.00 -8.52 5.25
CA ASN A 247 -20.66 -8.72 5.79
C ASN A 247 -20.48 -8.25 7.25
N MET A 248 -21.57 -8.09 8.00
CA MET A 248 -21.56 -7.52 9.35
C MET A 248 -21.67 -8.56 10.44
N LEU A 249 -20.90 -8.40 11.52
CA LEU A 249 -21.09 -9.15 12.77
C LEU A 249 -22.43 -8.82 13.45
N CYS A 250 -22.99 -9.80 14.13
CA CYS A 250 -24.16 -9.61 14.98
C CYS A 250 -23.76 -8.99 16.32
N ILE A 251 -24.00 -7.71 16.51
CA ILE A 251 -23.62 -6.97 17.74
C ILE A 251 -24.43 -7.43 18.97
N GLY A 252 -25.65 -7.88 18.76
CA GLY A 252 -26.48 -8.44 19.83
C GLY A 252 -26.11 -9.88 20.26
N ASN A 253 -25.15 -10.51 19.59
CA ASN A 253 -24.73 -11.87 19.90
C ASN A 253 -23.56 -11.88 20.90
N PRO A 254 -23.73 -12.44 22.13
CA PRO A 254 -22.62 -12.54 23.11
C PRO A 254 -21.40 -13.30 22.58
N GLU A 255 -21.57 -14.27 21.68
CA GLU A 255 -20.46 -15.02 21.07
C GLU A 255 -19.54 -14.12 20.24
N THR A 256 -20.06 -13.01 19.69
CA THR A 256 -19.25 -12.01 18.99
C THR A 256 -18.15 -11.46 19.90
N TYR A 257 -18.48 -11.12 21.14
CA TYR A 257 -17.51 -10.57 22.10
C TYR A 257 -16.55 -11.64 22.63
N ARG A 258 -17.02 -12.89 22.82
CA ARG A 258 -16.14 -14.02 23.18
C ARG A 258 -15.13 -14.29 22.07
N PHE A 259 -15.56 -14.18 20.81
CA PHE A 259 -14.65 -14.27 19.67
C PHE A 259 -13.61 -13.15 19.72
N VAL A 260 -14.03 -11.89 19.90
CA VAL A 260 -13.12 -10.74 19.98
C VAL A 260 -12.13 -10.86 21.15
N GLU A 261 -12.58 -11.31 22.33
CA GLU A 261 -11.70 -11.54 23.48
C GLU A 261 -10.57 -12.54 23.18
N LYS A 262 -10.90 -13.64 22.51
CA LYS A 262 -9.93 -14.68 22.13
C LYS A 262 -9.01 -14.19 21.02
N LEU A 263 -9.55 -13.50 20.02
CA LEU A 263 -8.80 -12.88 18.94
C LEU A 263 -7.77 -11.89 19.50
N VAL A 264 -8.21 -10.94 20.33
CA VAL A 264 -7.32 -9.93 20.91
C VAL A 264 -6.26 -10.56 21.81
N ALA A 265 -6.58 -11.65 22.53
CA ALA A 265 -5.59 -12.38 23.31
C ALA A 265 -4.49 -12.97 22.41
N GLU A 266 -4.84 -13.68 21.33
CA GLU A 266 -3.85 -14.25 20.41
C GLU A 266 -3.04 -13.18 19.65
N LEU A 267 -3.67 -12.05 19.28
CA LEU A 267 -2.95 -10.92 18.69
C LEU A 267 -1.96 -10.29 19.69
N THR A 268 -2.36 -10.19 20.96
CA THR A 268 -1.49 -9.63 22.01
C THR A 268 -0.25 -10.48 22.23
N ASP A 269 -0.40 -11.80 22.20
CA ASP A 269 0.70 -12.75 22.37
C ASP A 269 1.66 -12.75 21.17
N LEU A 270 1.14 -12.53 19.97
CA LEU A 270 1.92 -12.58 18.74
C LEU A 270 2.61 -11.26 18.40
N PHE A 271 1.90 -10.12 18.52
CA PHE A 271 2.39 -8.82 18.10
C PHE A 271 2.85 -7.98 19.29
N PRO A 272 4.15 -7.63 19.36
CA PRO A 272 4.69 -6.81 20.46
C PRO A 272 4.21 -5.36 20.41
N SER A 273 3.67 -4.89 19.28
CA SER A 273 3.08 -3.56 19.15
C SER A 273 2.16 -3.23 20.31
N SER A 274 2.22 -2.01 20.80
CA SER A 274 1.26 -1.51 21.78
C SER A 274 -0.13 -1.24 21.18
N PHE A 275 -0.27 -1.37 19.86
CA PHE A 275 -1.49 -1.11 19.13
C PHE A 275 -2.04 -2.36 18.44
N ILE A 276 -3.37 -2.43 18.39
CA ILE A 276 -4.13 -3.34 17.52
C ILE A 276 -5.14 -2.47 16.75
N HIS A 277 -5.15 -2.58 15.44
CA HIS A 277 -6.14 -1.89 14.61
C HIS A 277 -7.35 -2.80 14.38
N LEU A 278 -8.54 -2.30 14.67
CA LEU A 278 -9.78 -3.08 14.59
C LEU A 278 -10.79 -2.51 13.57
N GLY A 279 -10.31 -1.76 12.59
CA GLY A 279 -11.14 -1.26 11.49
C GLY A 279 -12.22 -0.30 11.94
N GLY A 280 -13.47 -0.61 11.64
CA GLY A 280 -14.66 0.14 12.04
C GLY A 280 -15.27 1.01 10.95
N ASP A 281 -14.78 0.90 9.73
CA ASP A 281 -15.23 1.66 8.58
C ASP A 281 -16.44 1.02 7.87
N GLU A 282 -17.15 1.84 7.12
CA GLU A 282 -18.22 1.49 6.17
C GLU A 282 -19.31 0.55 6.74
N VAL A 283 -19.63 0.67 8.01
CA VAL A 283 -20.56 -0.20 8.71
C VAL A 283 -22.01 0.05 8.29
N SER A 284 -22.69 -0.99 7.79
CA SER A 284 -24.12 -0.97 7.47
C SER A 284 -24.97 -1.44 8.65
N THR A 285 -26.06 -0.74 8.94
CA THR A 285 -26.98 -1.08 10.04
C THR A 285 -28.14 -1.97 9.62
N HIS A 286 -28.34 -2.18 8.32
CA HIS A 286 -29.55 -2.79 7.75
C HIS A 286 -29.88 -4.17 8.36
N LEU A 287 -28.90 -5.05 8.58
CA LEU A 287 -29.14 -6.35 9.20
C LEU A 287 -29.41 -6.28 10.69
N TRP A 288 -28.85 -5.27 11.37
CA TRP A 288 -29.08 -5.06 12.81
C TRP A 288 -30.53 -4.66 13.09
N GLU A 289 -31.13 -3.86 12.21
CA GLU A 289 -32.52 -3.42 12.30
C GLU A 289 -33.50 -4.58 12.28
N GLN A 290 -33.16 -5.66 11.55
CA GLN A 290 -33.99 -6.86 11.39
C GLN A 290 -33.66 -7.97 12.38
N CYS A 291 -32.55 -7.87 13.12
CA CYS A 291 -32.05 -8.91 14.00
C CYS A 291 -32.67 -8.80 15.40
N PRO A 292 -33.39 -9.83 15.91
CA PRO A 292 -33.98 -9.77 17.26
C PRO A 292 -32.95 -9.57 18.37
N LYS A 293 -31.74 -10.11 18.22
CA LYS A 293 -30.64 -9.95 19.21
C LYS A 293 -30.16 -8.49 19.23
N CYS A 294 -29.97 -7.87 18.07
CA CYS A 294 -29.56 -6.47 17.97
C CYS A 294 -30.66 -5.52 18.43
N GLN A 295 -31.93 -5.80 18.06
CA GLN A 295 -33.08 -5.04 18.56
C GLN A 295 -33.20 -5.08 20.10
N LYS A 296 -32.84 -6.20 20.73
CA LYS A 296 -32.82 -6.31 22.17
C LYS A 296 -31.82 -5.34 22.81
N ILE A 297 -30.58 -5.30 22.31
CA ILE A 297 -29.57 -4.34 22.79
C ILE A 297 -30.02 -2.90 22.52
N TYR A 298 -30.49 -2.61 21.31
CA TYR A 298 -31.01 -1.29 20.93
C TYR A 298 -32.04 -0.76 21.94
N LYS A 299 -32.97 -1.62 22.36
CA LYS A 299 -34.01 -1.25 23.35
C LYS A 299 -33.44 -1.14 24.78
N GLN A 300 -32.55 -2.07 25.18
CA GLN A 300 -31.95 -2.09 26.52
C GLN A 300 -31.09 -0.85 26.79
N GLU A 301 -30.35 -0.39 25.79
CA GLU A 301 -29.47 0.78 25.86
C GLU A 301 -30.20 2.09 25.52
N ASN A 302 -31.53 2.05 25.29
CA ASN A 302 -32.37 3.22 24.93
C ASN A 302 -31.79 4.00 23.73
N MET A 303 -31.27 3.29 22.72
CA MET A 303 -30.67 3.90 21.55
C MET A 303 -31.73 4.63 20.71
N THR A 304 -31.30 5.71 20.01
CA THR A 304 -32.14 6.54 19.14
C THR A 304 -31.80 6.35 17.66
N SER A 305 -30.63 5.81 17.38
CA SER A 305 -30.12 5.51 16.04
C SER A 305 -29.49 4.12 15.99
N TRP A 306 -29.68 3.40 14.90
CA TRP A 306 -29.05 2.07 14.69
C TRP A 306 -27.52 2.14 14.62
N HIS A 307 -26.96 3.27 14.25
CA HIS A 307 -25.50 3.47 14.31
C HIS A 307 -24.94 3.49 15.74
N GLU A 308 -25.78 3.71 16.77
CA GLU A 308 -25.34 3.61 18.17
C GLU A 308 -24.97 2.16 18.57
N LEU A 309 -25.41 1.15 17.80
CA LEU A 309 -24.93 -0.21 17.98
C LEU A 309 -23.45 -0.35 17.60
N GLN A 310 -22.98 0.39 16.59
CA GLN A 310 -21.54 0.46 16.29
C GLN A 310 -20.78 1.12 17.46
N ASP A 311 -21.33 2.19 18.02
CA ASP A 311 -20.75 2.86 19.19
C ASP A 311 -20.66 1.91 20.40
N TYR A 312 -21.71 1.14 20.64
CA TYR A 312 -21.74 0.11 21.69
C TYR A 312 -20.66 -0.96 21.45
N PHE A 313 -20.53 -1.43 20.22
CA PHE A 313 -19.49 -2.38 19.83
C PHE A 313 -18.10 -1.80 20.05
N THR A 314 -17.84 -0.61 19.53
CA THR A 314 -16.56 0.11 19.65
C THR A 314 -16.12 0.25 21.09
N LYS A 315 -17.02 0.68 21.99
CA LYS A 315 -16.72 0.81 23.43
C LYS A 315 -16.31 -0.51 24.05
N ARG A 316 -17.08 -1.57 23.81
CA ARG A 316 -16.78 -2.91 24.36
C ARG A 316 -15.48 -3.50 23.84
N VAL A 317 -15.22 -3.33 22.54
CA VAL A 317 -14.01 -3.83 21.92
C VAL A 317 -12.77 -3.05 22.39
N SER A 318 -12.88 -1.73 22.53
CA SER A 318 -11.83 -0.91 23.14
C SER A 318 -11.52 -1.34 24.57
N GLU A 319 -12.53 -1.67 25.38
CA GLU A 319 -12.35 -2.24 26.73
C GLU A 319 -11.61 -3.58 26.71
N ILE A 320 -11.95 -4.48 25.78
CA ILE A 320 -11.28 -5.77 25.62
C ILE A 320 -9.80 -5.54 25.27
N VAL A 321 -9.49 -4.67 24.31
CA VAL A 321 -8.11 -4.36 23.92
C VAL A 321 -7.32 -3.79 25.10
N ARG A 322 -7.88 -2.83 25.83
CA ARG A 322 -7.25 -2.23 27.03
C ARG A 322 -7.03 -3.25 28.14
N SER A 323 -7.96 -4.20 28.31
CA SER A 323 -7.82 -5.26 29.34
C SER A 323 -6.60 -6.15 29.09
N LYS A 324 -6.08 -6.18 27.85
CA LYS A 324 -4.86 -6.89 27.45
C LYS A 324 -3.62 -5.99 27.42
N GLY A 325 -3.72 -4.76 27.94
CA GLY A 325 -2.60 -3.81 27.97
C GLY A 325 -2.25 -3.17 26.62
N LYS A 326 -3.13 -3.29 25.62
CA LYS A 326 -2.97 -2.70 24.30
C LYS A 326 -3.87 -1.46 24.15
N ARG A 327 -3.66 -0.71 23.06
CA ARG A 327 -4.48 0.43 22.66
C ARG A 327 -5.11 0.13 21.31
N MET A 328 -6.38 0.49 21.16
CA MET A 328 -7.07 0.32 19.90
C MET A 328 -6.73 1.46 18.92
N ILE A 329 -6.50 1.12 17.66
CA ILE A 329 -6.62 2.03 16.53
C ILE A 329 -7.90 1.66 15.79
N GLY A 330 -8.62 2.63 15.25
CA GLY A 330 -9.73 2.40 14.34
C GLY A 330 -9.86 3.54 13.34
N TRP A 331 -10.53 3.26 12.23
CA TRP A 331 -10.86 4.26 11.23
C TRP A 331 -11.77 5.34 11.83
N ASP A 332 -11.84 6.51 11.23
CA ASP A 332 -12.41 7.71 11.85
C ASP A 332 -13.92 7.62 12.18
N GLU A 333 -14.64 6.64 11.61
CA GLU A 333 -16.03 6.36 11.94
C GLU A 333 -16.25 5.95 13.40
N ILE A 334 -15.27 5.33 14.06
CA ILE A 334 -15.38 5.00 15.49
C ILE A 334 -15.53 6.24 16.39
N ASN A 335 -15.23 7.42 15.84
CA ASN A 335 -15.36 8.70 16.53
C ASN A 335 -16.57 9.54 16.06
N ASP A 336 -17.37 9.05 15.14
CA ASP A 336 -18.49 9.83 14.56
C ASP A 336 -19.51 10.30 15.59
N ARG A 337 -19.80 9.47 16.59
CA ARG A 337 -20.72 9.77 17.69
C ARG A 337 -20.05 9.76 19.04
N ASN A 338 -18.73 10.00 19.06
CA ASN A 338 -17.91 10.06 20.28
C ASN A 338 -17.80 8.73 21.05
N ALA A 339 -17.81 7.60 20.37
CA ALA A 339 -17.70 6.28 20.99
C ALA A 339 -16.27 5.92 21.42
N ALA A 340 -15.28 6.40 20.68
CA ALA A 340 -13.87 6.13 20.97
C ALA A 340 -13.47 6.58 22.38
N ASP A 341 -12.69 5.74 23.08
CA ASP A 341 -12.09 6.07 24.37
C ASP A 341 -10.91 7.03 24.22
N ILE A 342 -10.59 7.80 25.24
CA ILE A 342 -9.47 8.75 25.20
C ILE A 342 -8.11 8.08 24.95
N SER A 343 -7.97 6.80 25.26
CA SER A 343 -6.78 6.01 24.98
C SER A 343 -6.70 5.51 23.53
N ASP A 344 -7.82 5.48 22.82
CA ASP A 344 -7.86 5.03 21.43
C ASP A 344 -7.16 6.03 20.50
N VAL A 345 -6.75 5.55 19.34
CA VAL A 345 -6.13 6.37 18.30
C VAL A 345 -7.02 6.35 17.06
N ILE A 346 -7.35 7.52 16.55
CA ILE A 346 -8.21 7.65 15.37
C ILE A 346 -7.35 7.70 14.11
N MET A 347 -7.51 6.75 13.22
CA MET A 347 -6.89 6.78 11.89
C MET A 347 -7.84 7.45 10.91
N ILE A 348 -7.44 8.62 10.43
CA ILE A 348 -8.30 9.52 9.66
C ILE A 348 -8.07 9.30 8.18
N TRP A 349 -9.12 8.84 7.47
CA TRP A 349 -9.04 8.50 6.05
C TRP A 349 -10.02 9.27 5.16
N GLN A 350 -11.15 9.75 5.72
CA GLN A 350 -12.22 10.32 4.90
C GLN A 350 -11.81 11.64 4.24
N ARG A 351 -11.98 11.75 2.92
CA ARG A 351 -11.68 12.95 2.12
C ARG A 351 -10.25 13.47 2.38
N ASP A 352 -10.11 14.73 2.80
CA ASP A 352 -8.84 15.36 3.22
C ASP A 352 -8.58 15.26 4.74
N GLY A 353 -9.50 14.65 5.47
CA GLY A 353 -9.41 14.34 6.90
C GLY A 353 -9.51 15.54 7.86
N ARG A 354 -9.74 16.76 7.38
CA ARG A 354 -9.65 17.96 8.22
C ARG A 354 -10.76 18.07 9.26
N GLU A 355 -11.98 17.80 8.85
CA GLU A 355 -13.14 17.80 9.73
C GLU A 355 -13.01 16.76 10.84
N GLN A 356 -12.67 15.54 10.47
CA GLN A 356 -12.49 14.43 11.43
C GLN A 356 -11.30 14.66 12.37
N GLN A 357 -10.20 15.23 11.85
CA GLN A 357 -9.07 15.64 12.68
C GLN A 357 -9.51 16.62 13.77
N GLN A 358 -10.22 17.68 13.41
CA GLN A 358 -10.69 18.67 14.37
C GLN A 358 -11.63 18.08 15.42
N LYS A 359 -12.55 17.22 15.00
CA LYS A 359 -13.47 16.52 15.88
C LYS A 359 -12.75 15.66 16.91
N ALA A 360 -11.77 14.87 16.48
CA ALA A 360 -10.96 14.04 17.36
C ALA A 360 -10.08 14.88 18.32
N LEU A 361 -9.40 15.90 17.80
CA LEU A 361 -8.53 16.78 18.60
C LEU A 361 -9.27 17.62 19.64
N LYS A 362 -10.52 18.04 19.37
CA LYS A 362 -11.37 18.70 20.36
C LYS A 362 -11.69 17.82 21.55
N ARG A 363 -11.73 16.51 21.36
CA ARG A 363 -11.90 15.51 22.42
C ARG A 363 -10.60 15.11 23.13
N GLY A 364 -9.44 15.61 22.66
CA GLY A 364 -8.12 15.22 23.17
C GLY A 364 -7.62 13.88 22.67
N LEU A 365 -8.24 13.31 21.63
CA LEU A 365 -7.84 12.02 21.04
C LEU A 365 -6.56 12.17 20.21
N SER A 366 -5.71 11.16 20.27
CA SER A 366 -4.59 11.04 19.34
C SER A 366 -5.06 10.65 17.95
N VAL A 367 -4.42 11.20 16.90
CA VAL A 367 -4.79 10.92 15.51
C VAL A 367 -3.57 10.52 14.68
N ILE A 368 -3.79 9.61 13.72
CA ILE A 368 -2.88 9.28 12.63
C ILE A 368 -3.58 9.71 11.34
N MET A 369 -2.88 10.51 10.55
CA MET A 369 -3.46 11.06 9.32
C MET A 369 -3.17 10.15 8.13
N SER A 370 -4.21 9.63 7.51
CA SER A 370 -4.11 8.79 6.32
C SER A 370 -5.23 9.11 5.31
N PRO A 371 -5.46 10.44 5.03
CA PRO A 371 -6.59 10.88 4.24
C PRO A 371 -6.53 10.31 2.82
N LYS A 372 -7.71 10.00 2.28
CA LYS A 372 -7.89 9.45 0.93
C LYS A 372 -7.15 10.27 -0.13
N ASP A 373 -7.17 11.58 0.03
CA ASP A 373 -6.38 12.54 -0.73
C ASP A 373 -5.38 13.25 0.20
N PRO A 374 -4.05 13.01 0.11
CA PRO A 374 -3.30 12.31 -0.94
C PRO A 374 -2.71 10.95 -0.55
N CYS A 375 -3.16 10.30 0.54
CA CYS A 375 -2.46 9.17 1.15
C CYS A 375 -2.90 7.78 0.64
N TYR A 376 -3.93 7.68 -0.21
CA TYR A 376 -4.31 6.40 -0.82
C TYR A 376 -3.47 6.15 -2.07
N PHE A 377 -2.59 5.17 -1.98
CA PHE A 377 -1.62 4.86 -3.03
C PHE A 377 -2.13 3.87 -4.08
N ASP A 378 -3.28 3.25 -3.85
CA ASP A 378 -4.04 2.51 -4.87
C ASP A 378 -4.62 3.45 -5.95
N PHE A 379 -4.76 4.74 -5.66
CA PHE A 379 -5.07 5.73 -6.67
C PHE A 379 -3.86 6.07 -7.53
N GLY A 380 -4.13 6.23 -8.85
CA GLY A 380 -3.10 6.61 -9.80
C GLY A 380 -2.42 7.94 -9.47
N TYR A 381 -1.24 8.14 -10.03
CA TYR A 381 -0.41 9.34 -9.83
C TYR A 381 -1.08 10.64 -10.28
N SER A 382 -1.99 10.56 -11.28
CA SER A 382 -2.82 11.69 -11.71
C SER A 382 -3.69 12.27 -10.61
N ARG A 383 -4.14 11.43 -9.66
CA ARG A 383 -4.95 11.87 -8.50
C ARG A 383 -4.09 12.18 -7.29
N ASN A 384 -3.25 11.25 -6.88
CA ASN A 384 -2.40 11.34 -5.72
C ASN A 384 -0.93 11.41 -6.15
N SER A 385 -0.55 12.57 -6.74
CA SER A 385 0.81 12.78 -7.24
C SER A 385 1.84 12.87 -6.11
N THR A 386 3.10 12.62 -6.46
CA THR A 386 4.24 12.77 -5.54
C THR A 386 4.32 14.18 -4.96
N ARG A 387 4.08 15.21 -5.79
CA ARG A 387 4.08 16.61 -5.34
C ARG A 387 2.95 16.90 -4.38
N ARG A 388 1.72 16.46 -4.69
CA ARG A 388 0.56 16.67 -3.81
C ARG A 388 0.80 16.08 -2.42
N LEU A 389 1.41 14.89 -2.35
CA LEU A 389 1.78 14.26 -1.09
C LEU A 389 2.91 15.01 -0.38
N TYR A 390 3.91 15.50 -1.12
CA TYR A 390 5.00 16.29 -0.54
C TYR A 390 4.50 17.61 0.05
N GLU A 391 3.58 18.30 -0.61
CA GLU A 391 3.01 19.57 -0.17
C GLU A 391 1.98 19.38 0.95
N TRP A 392 1.47 18.17 1.13
CA TRP A 392 0.55 17.84 2.20
C TRP A 392 1.15 18.10 3.59
N GLU A 393 0.31 18.53 4.54
CA GLU A 393 0.69 18.79 5.93
C GLU A 393 -0.23 17.99 6.87
N PRO A 394 0.31 17.03 7.67
CA PRO A 394 -0.51 16.25 8.60
C PRO A 394 -1.24 17.10 9.64
N VAL A 395 -0.61 18.14 10.17
CA VAL A 395 -1.22 19.04 11.15
C VAL A 395 -2.07 20.08 10.44
N GLY A 396 -3.39 20.08 10.67
CA GLY A 396 -4.31 21.07 10.09
C GLY A 396 -3.97 22.50 10.53
N LYS A 397 -4.29 23.47 9.67
CA LYS A 397 -4.04 24.90 9.96
C LYS A 397 -4.80 25.40 11.18
N GLU A 398 -5.93 24.77 11.48
CA GLU A 398 -6.81 25.10 12.59
C GLU A 398 -6.37 24.46 13.92
N CYS A 399 -5.36 23.57 13.88
CA CYS A 399 -4.84 22.94 15.10
C CYS A 399 -4.07 23.95 15.93
N THR A 400 -4.40 24.02 17.21
CA THR A 400 -3.62 24.81 18.18
C THR A 400 -2.29 24.11 18.47
N ASN A 401 -1.31 24.87 18.99
CA ASN A 401 -0.01 24.30 19.41
C ASN A 401 -0.20 23.20 20.47
N THR A 402 -1.21 23.33 21.32
CA THR A 402 -1.55 22.33 22.35
C THR A 402 -2.22 21.07 21.78
N GLN A 403 -2.73 21.10 20.57
CA GLN A 403 -3.33 19.96 19.88
C GLN A 403 -2.35 19.28 18.92
N ALA A 404 -1.35 20.01 18.43
CA ALA A 404 -0.42 19.51 17.42
C ALA A 404 0.31 18.22 17.86
N HIS A 405 0.60 18.04 19.17
CA HIS A 405 1.25 16.84 19.71
C HIS A 405 0.35 15.60 19.70
N LEU A 406 -0.97 15.77 19.55
CA LEU A 406 -1.92 14.67 19.41
C LEU A 406 -1.91 14.07 17.99
N VAL A 407 -1.42 14.82 17.00
CA VAL A 407 -1.18 14.32 15.65
C VAL A 407 0.12 13.51 15.67
N LYS A 408 -0.01 12.17 15.69
CA LYS A 408 1.14 11.26 15.82
C LYS A 408 1.97 11.16 14.54
N GLY A 409 1.39 11.50 13.41
CA GLY A 409 2.02 11.45 12.10
C GLY A 409 1.05 11.09 11.00
N GLY A 410 1.54 10.30 10.03
CA GLY A 410 0.73 9.91 8.90
C GLY A 410 1.09 8.55 8.32
N GLN A 411 0.20 8.07 7.46
CA GLN A 411 0.31 6.79 6.81
C GLN A 411 -0.17 6.89 5.36
N ALA A 412 0.48 6.16 4.46
CA ALA A 412 -0.07 5.87 3.15
C ALA A 412 -0.77 4.51 3.17
N ASN A 413 -1.91 4.39 2.48
CA ASN A 413 -2.66 3.15 2.38
C ASN A 413 -2.55 2.60 0.96
N LEU A 414 -2.15 1.34 0.83
CA LEU A 414 -2.11 0.60 -0.42
C LEU A 414 -3.13 -0.52 -0.39
N TRP A 415 -4.34 -0.25 -0.87
CA TRP A 415 -5.38 -1.24 -1.08
C TRP A 415 -5.05 -2.08 -2.32
N THR A 416 -5.32 -3.38 -2.27
CA THR A 416 -4.79 -4.32 -3.26
C THR A 416 -5.87 -5.08 -4.04
N GLU A 417 -7.10 -4.54 -4.11
CA GLU A 417 -8.16 -5.15 -4.93
C GLU A 417 -7.72 -5.35 -6.38
N PHE A 418 -6.87 -4.45 -6.87
CA PHE A 418 -6.43 -4.42 -8.27
C PHE A 418 -4.91 -4.44 -8.44
N ILE A 419 -4.17 -4.60 -7.35
CA ILE A 419 -2.71 -4.66 -7.33
C ILE A 419 -2.32 -6.08 -6.96
N THR A 420 -1.73 -6.82 -7.89
CA THR A 420 -1.52 -8.27 -7.74
C THR A 420 -0.07 -8.72 -7.90
N THR A 421 0.84 -7.80 -8.23
CA THR A 421 2.27 -8.12 -8.37
C THR A 421 3.12 -7.23 -7.49
N SER A 422 4.31 -7.74 -7.10
CA SER A 422 5.29 -6.98 -6.32
C SER A 422 5.74 -5.71 -7.05
N ASP A 423 5.88 -5.76 -8.38
CA ASP A 423 6.27 -4.62 -9.18
C ASP A 423 5.19 -3.53 -9.20
N GLU A 424 3.91 -3.92 -9.24
CA GLU A 424 2.81 -2.96 -9.10
C GLU A 424 2.79 -2.32 -7.71
N VAL A 425 3.00 -3.10 -6.63
CA VAL A 425 3.14 -2.57 -5.27
C VAL A 425 4.23 -1.51 -5.22
N GLU A 426 5.41 -1.83 -5.71
CA GLU A 426 6.55 -0.90 -5.68
C GLU A 426 6.30 0.33 -6.56
N ARG A 427 5.72 0.16 -7.74
CA ARG A 427 5.36 1.27 -8.62
C ARG A 427 4.34 2.21 -7.97
N MET A 428 3.38 1.66 -7.25
CA MET A 428 2.38 2.47 -6.54
C MET A 428 2.95 3.10 -5.26
N LEU A 429 3.92 2.46 -4.63
CA LEU A 429 4.60 3.02 -3.46
C LEU A 429 5.61 4.11 -3.83
N TYR A 430 6.43 3.89 -4.87
CA TYR A 430 7.57 4.77 -5.17
C TYR A 430 7.38 5.53 -6.48
N PRO A 431 7.68 6.86 -6.47
CA PRO A 431 8.43 7.64 -5.47
C PRO A 431 7.58 8.30 -4.36
N ARG A 432 6.25 8.07 -4.31
CA ARG A 432 5.38 8.73 -3.31
C ARG A 432 5.81 8.46 -1.87
N THR A 433 6.31 7.26 -1.57
CA THR A 433 6.87 6.93 -0.25
C THR A 433 8.03 7.83 0.13
N CYS A 434 8.86 8.26 -0.84
CA CYS A 434 9.95 9.22 -0.57
C CYS A 434 9.39 10.59 -0.14
N ALA A 435 8.32 11.04 -0.79
CA ALA A 435 7.64 12.29 -0.43
C ALA A 435 6.97 12.20 0.95
N LEU A 436 6.30 11.08 1.24
CA LEU A 436 5.72 10.80 2.56
C LEU A 436 6.79 10.81 3.65
N ALA A 437 7.89 10.10 3.42
CA ALA A 437 9.00 10.01 4.36
C ALA A 437 9.56 11.39 4.71
N GLU A 438 9.84 12.23 3.72
CA GLU A 438 10.35 13.58 3.97
C GLU A 438 9.31 14.48 4.65
N THR A 439 8.04 14.35 4.28
CA THR A 439 6.94 15.09 4.91
C THR A 439 6.76 14.75 6.40
N LEU A 440 6.94 13.49 6.75
CA LEU A 440 6.78 13.04 8.14
C LEU A 440 8.07 13.17 8.97
N TRP A 441 9.22 13.27 8.32
CA TRP A 441 10.51 13.44 8.99
C TRP A 441 10.82 14.89 9.27
N ASN A 442 10.66 15.77 8.28
CA ASN A 442 11.05 17.17 8.36
C ASN A 442 9.95 18.08 8.92
N THR A 443 10.36 19.21 9.47
CA THR A 443 9.43 20.29 9.78
C THR A 443 8.94 20.96 8.48
N LYS A 444 7.76 21.58 8.53
CA LYS A 444 7.14 22.23 7.37
C LYS A 444 8.05 23.27 6.71
N GLU A 445 8.79 24.02 7.52
CA GLU A 445 9.67 25.11 7.09
C GLU A 445 10.89 24.62 6.30
N LYS A 446 11.26 23.35 6.46
CA LYS A 446 12.38 22.72 5.75
C LYS A 446 11.97 22.09 4.42
N LYS A 447 10.66 21.99 4.15
CA LYS A 447 10.15 21.40 2.91
C LYS A 447 10.18 22.43 1.79
N GLU A 448 10.83 22.06 0.68
CA GLU A 448 10.91 22.89 -0.52
C GLU A 448 10.85 21.96 -1.72
N TRP A 449 9.82 22.12 -2.58
CA TRP A 449 9.50 21.19 -3.64
C TRP A 449 10.62 21.05 -4.68
N GLU A 450 11.16 22.16 -5.17
CA GLU A 450 12.20 22.12 -6.20
C GLU A 450 13.46 21.37 -5.76
N GLY A 451 13.90 21.60 -4.53
CA GLY A 451 15.01 20.85 -3.96
C GLY A 451 14.69 19.38 -3.77
N PHE A 452 13.46 19.04 -3.36
CA PHE A 452 13.02 17.64 -3.31
C PHE A 452 13.00 17.02 -4.71
N ARG A 453 12.41 17.68 -5.69
CA ARG A 453 12.34 17.24 -7.08
C ARG A 453 13.72 16.92 -7.65
N GLN A 454 14.69 17.83 -7.44
CA GLN A 454 16.07 17.63 -7.88
C GLN A 454 16.75 16.44 -7.18
N ARG A 455 16.49 16.23 -5.90
CA ARG A 455 17.02 15.07 -5.17
C ARG A 455 16.41 13.76 -5.66
N ILE A 456 15.08 13.70 -5.78
CA ILE A 456 14.40 12.47 -6.15
C ILE A 456 14.67 12.06 -7.60
N SER A 457 14.84 13.01 -8.53
CA SER A 457 15.20 12.69 -9.92
C SER A 457 16.58 12.01 -10.00
N LYS A 458 17.53 12.39 -9.14
CA LYS A 458 18.84 11.72 -9.01
C LYS A 458 18.73 10.40 -8.26
N PHE A 459 17.71 10.25 -7.45
CA PHE A 459 17.50 9.07 -6.60
C PHE A 459 16.99 7.85 -7.39
N GLY A 460 16.50 8.04 -8.62
CA GLY A 460 16.08 6.95 -9.50
C GLY A 460 17.15 5.88 -9.68
N ALA A 461 18.41 6.30 -9.91
CA ALA A 461 19.55 5.38 -10.01
C ALA A 461 19.81 4.60 -8.70
N ILE A 462 19.47 5.17 -7.54
CA ILE A 462 19.56 4.47 -6.25
C ILE A 462 18.41 3.48 -6.12
N MET A 463 17.20 3.84 -6.51
CA MET A 463 16.05 2.91 -6.52
C MET A 463 16.31 1.71 -7.43
N GLU A 464 16.94 1.91 -8.58
CA GLU A 464 17.38 0.81 -9.47
C GLU A 464 18.40 -0.11 -8.79
N LYS A 465 19.39 0.43 -8.07
CA LYS A 465 20.35 -0.37 -7.27
C LYS A 465 19.66 -1.13 -6.13
N LEU A 466 18.60 -0.58 -5.57
CA LEU A 466 17.78 -1.22 -4.55
C LEU A 466 16.79 -2.24 -5.14
N ASN A 467 16.81 -2.43 -6.46
CA ASN A 467 15.87 -3.27 -7.20
C ASN A 467 14.40 -2.92 -6.89
N ILE A 468 14.10 -1.61 -6.88
CA ILE A 468 12.75 -1.08 -6.70
C ILE A 468 12.16 -0.74 -8.07
N CYS A 469 11.04 -1.35 -8.40
CA CYS A 469 10.24 -1.01 -9.58
C CYS A 469 9.43 0.24 -9.27
N TYR A 470 9.98 1.43 -9.55
CA TYR A 470 9.32 2.70 -9.25
C TYR A 470 8.62 3.31 -10.48
N PHE A 471 7.62 4.15 -10.23
CA PHE A 471 6.94 4.92 -11.28
C PHE A 471 7.90 5.96 -11.86
N LYS A 472 8.22 5.80 -13.13
CA LYS A 472 9.08 6.73 -13.89
C LYS A 472 8.16 7.76 -14.54
N ASP A 473 8.03 8.91 -13.93
CA ASP A 473 7.40 10.09 -14.52
C ASP A 473 8.52 11.02 -14.97
N GLU A 474 8.63 11.32 -16.25
CA GLU A 474 9.59 12.29 -16.78
C GLU A 474 9.30 13.68 -16.20
N ASP A 475 8.04 13.91 -15.84
CA ASP A 475 7.54 15.10 -15.17
C ASP A 475 7.11 14.77 -13.73
N TRP A 476 8.07 14.55 -12.81
CA TRP A 476 7.81 14.55 -11.35
C TRP A 476 6.95 15.75 -10.91
N ASP A 477 6.74 16.66 -11.81
CA ASP A 477 6.14 17.96 -11.73
C ASP A 477 4.75 18.02 -12.31
N ASN A 478 4.23 16.94 -12.84
CA ASN A 478 2.92 17.02 -13.51
C ASN A 478 1.84 17.44 -12.53
N THR A 479 1.73 18.73 -12.40
CA THR A 479 1.24 19.52 -11.31
C THR A 479 -0.17 19.97 -11.50
N GLY A 480 -0.67 19.73 -12.67
CA GLY A 480 -2.07 19.88 -12.93
C GLY A 480 -2.83 18.73 -12.29
N PHE A 481 -3.08 18.79 -10.98
CA PHE A 481 -4.21 18.04 -10.44
C PHE A 481 -5.46 18.58 -11.14
N VAL A 482 -5.77 17.96 -12.26
CA VAL A 482 -7.11 17.98 -12.82
C VAL A 482 -7.76 16.70 -12.29
N PRO A 483 -8.87 16.80 -11.55
CA PRO A 483 -9.60 15.63 -11.08
C PRO A 483 -9.79 14.65 -12.23
N GLN A 484 -9.59 13.37 -12.01
CA GLN A 484 -9.72 12.33 -13.05
C GLN A 484 -11.08 12.32 -13.76
N SER A 485 -12.11 12.95 -13.16
CA SER A 485 -13.38 13.23 -13.84
C SER A 485 -13.22 14.16 -15.07
N GLU A 486 -12.10 14.85 -15.21
CA GLU A 486 -11.86 15.86 -16.26
C GLU A 486 -10.67 15.54 -17.17
N GLN A 487 -9.78 14.62 -16.81
CA GLN A 487 -8.68 14.16 -17.66
C GLN A 487 -9.01 12.80 -18.27
N ARG A 488 -9.48 12.80 -19.49
CA ARG A 488 -9.39 11.58 -20.31
C ARG A 488 -7.94 11.45 -20.82
N PRO A 489 -7.34 10.23 -20.79
CA PRO A 489 -6.06 9.98 -21.41
C PRO A 489 -6.08 10.52 -22.84
N ARG A 490 -5.02 11.19 -23.27
CA ARG A 490 -4.91 11.61 -24.66
C ARG A 490 -4.56 10.38 -25.48
N LEU A 491 -5.47 9.97 -26.33
CA LEU A 491 -5.19 8.94 -27.31
C LEU A 491 -4.03 9.39 -28.22
N VAL A 492 -3.19 8.45 -28.65
CA VAL A 492 -2.02 8.68 -29.53
C VAL A 492 -2.41 9.44 -30.79
N CYS A 493 -3.61 9.18 -31.30
CA CYS A 493 -4.24 9.98 -32.35
C CYS A 493 -5.75 10.04 -32.09
N PRO A 494 -6.48 10.97 -32.74
CA PRO A 494 -7.93 11.02 -32.61
C PRO A 494 -8.58 9.68 -32.96
N ALA A 495 -9.16 9.05 -31.97
CA ALA A 495 -9.79 7.74 -32.06
C ALA A 495 -10.97 7.62 -31.08
N ARG A 496 -11.79 6.60 -31.31
CA ARG A 496 -12.87 6.19 -30.40
C ARG A 496 -12.64 4.75 -29.98
N ILE A 497 -12.79 4.50 -28.68
CA ILE A 497 -12.77 3.14 -28.13
C ILE A 497 -14.19 2.71 -27.79
N ASP A 498 -14.55 1.48 -28.17
CA ASP A 498 -15.78 0.83 -27.84
C ASP A 498 -15.49 -0.58 -27.32
N THR A 499 -16.06 -0.93 -26.16
CA THR A 499 -15.86 -2.23 -25.54
C THR A 499 -17.08 -2.60 -24.69
N ASN A 500 -17.45 -3.90 -24.70
CA ASN A 500 -18.43 -4.43 -23.77
C ASN A 500 -17.79 -4.91 -22.46
N MET A 501 -16.46 -4.86 -22.36
CA MET A 501 -15.73 -5.19 -21.14
C MET A 501 -15.79 -4.01 -20.17
N LYS A 502 -16.22 -4.26 -18.94
CA LYS A 502 -16.24 -3.26 -17.91
C LYS A 502 -14.80 -2.95 -17.46
N GLY A 503 -14.39 -1.70 -17.58
CA GLY A 503 -13.11 -1.25 -17.03
C GLY A 503 -13.16 -1.09 -15.50
N ILE A 504 -12.01 -1.19 -14.88
CA ILE A 504 -11.82 -0.84 -13.46
C ILE A 504 -11.73 0.68 -13.34
N LYS A 505 -12.24 1.24 -12.27
CA LYS A 505 -12.47 2.69 -12.05
C LYS A 505 -11.31 3.64 -12.41
N TYR A 506 -10.06 3.18 -12.44
CA TYR A 506 -8.88 4.02 -12.73
C TYR A 506 -8.05 3.49 -13.91
N TYR A 507 -8.53 2.44 -14.58
CA TYR A 507 -7.87 1.76 -15.68
C TYR A 507 -8.79 1.77 -16.89
N MET A 508 -9.05 3.00 -17.39
CA MET A 508 -10.02 3.25 -18.45
C MET A 508 -9.57 2.67 -19.78
N PRO A 509 -10.51 2.35 -20.69
CA PRO A 509 -10.17 1.80 -22.00
C PRO A 509 -9.18 2.67 -22.80
N GLU A 510 -9.20 3.97 -22.61
CA GLU A 510 -8.34 4.93 -23.28
C GLU A 510 -6.85 4.75 -22.95
N TYR A 511 -6.53 4.20 -21.77
CA TYR A 511 -5.14 3.87 -21.40
C TYR A 511 -4.53 2.72 -22.23
N ALA A 512 -5.33 2.00 -23.00
CA ALA A 512 -4.82 1.02 -23.96
C ALA A 512 -4.29 1.65 -25.26
N PHE A 513 -4.41 2.97 -25.46
CA PHE A 513 -3.99 3.66 -26.67
C PHE A 513 -3.60 5.11 -26.39
N ASP A 514 -2.86 5.36 -25.32
CA ASP A 514 -2.40 6.71 -24.94
C ASP A 514 -0.90 6.95 -25.17
N GLY A 515 -0.19 5.94 -25.65
CA GLY A 515 1.24 6.01 -25.96
C GLY A 515 2.15 5.80 -24.76
N ASP A 516 1.59 5.47 -23.60
CA ASP A 516 2.34 5.21 -22.38
C ASP A 516 2.18 3.75 -21.94
N ILE A 517 3.17 2.91 -22.19
CA ILE A 517 3.19 1.50 -21.80
C ILE A 517 3.18 1.28 -20.26
N GLN A 518 3.28 2.34 -19.47
CA GLN A 518 3.19 2.32 -18.01
C GLN A 518 1.74 2.46 -17.53
N THR A 519 0.85 3.01 -18.34
CA THR A 519 -0.59 3.00 -18.12
C THR A 519 -1.20 1.75 -18.74
N PHE A 520 -2.44 1.41 -18.40
CA PHE A 520 -3.10 0.26 -18.99
C PHE A 520 -4.63 0.30 -18.79
N PHE A 521 -5.34 -0.33 -19.71
CA PHE A 521 -6.72 -0.73 -19.50
C PHE A 521 -6.77 -2.04 -18.74
N ALA A 522 -7.66 -2.16 -17.76
CA ALA A 522 -7.87 -3.41 -17.06
C ALA A 522 -9.34 -3.69 -16.79
N THR A 523 -9.69 -4.98 -16.87
CA THR A 523 -11.02 -5.48 -16.54
C THR A 523 -11.06 -6.02 -15.11
N PRO A 524 -12.24 -6.06 -14.45
CA PRO A 524 -12.36 -6.59 -13.10
C PRO A 524 -11.97 -8.07 -13.00
N TYR A 525 -12.59 -8.95 -13.73
CA TYR A 525 -12.32 -10.40 -13.71
C TYR A 525 -12.87 -11.11 -14.93
N SER A 526 -12.82 -12.45 -14.91
CA SER A 526 -13.30 -13.41 -15.87
C SER A 526 -14.18 -12.86 -17.00
N LEU A 527 -13.58 -12.84 -18.15
CA LEU A 527 -14.24 -12.39 -19.37
C LEU A 527 -14.91 -13.58 -20.08
N LYS A 528 -15.94 -13.28 -20.85
CA LYS A 528 -16.71 -14.28 -21.59
C LYS A 528 -16.19 -14.37 -23.02
N LYS A 529 -16.41 -15.51 -23.65
CA LYS A 529 -16.31 -15.62 -25.11
C LYS A 529 -17.19 -14.56 -25.76
N GLY A 530 -16.64 -13.80 -26.71
CA GLY A 530 -17.32 -12.72 -27.40
C GLY A 530 -17.12 -11.33 -26.75
N ASP A 531 -16.43 -11.25 -25.60
CA ASP A 531 -16.02 -9.96 -25.07
C ASP A 531 -14.98 -9.33 -26.00
N TYR A 532 -15.10 -8.01 -26.22
CA TYR A 532 -14.34 -7.34 -27.25
C TYR A 532 -13.84 -5.95 -26.84
N PHE A 533 -12.79 -5.53 -27.54
CA PHE A 533 -12.24 -4.19 -27.50
C PHE A 533 -12.07 -3.69 -28.94
N THR A 534 -12.68 -2.56 -29.28
CA THR A 534 -12.61 -1.97 -30.62
C THR A 534 -12.00 -0.57 -30.53
N LEU A 535 -10.95 -0.33 -31.32
CA LEU A 535 -10.36 0.96 -31.54
C LEU A 535 -10.75 1.46 -32.93
N THR A 536 -11.43 2.60 -33.02
CA THR A 536 -11.84 3.23 -34.28
C THR A 536 -11.10 4.57 -34.44
N LEU A 537 -10.25 4.67 -35.44
CA LEU A 537 -9.50 5.88 -35.75
C LEU A 537 -10.41 6.94 -36.39
N GLU A 538 -10.14 8.23 -36.19
CA GLU A 538 -10.91 9.30 -36.82
C GLU A 538 -10.73 9.29 -38.36
N LYS A 539 -9.53 8.97 -38.83
CA LYS A 539 -9.22 8.76 -40.26
C LYS A 539 -8.60 7.38 -40.44
N ARG A 540 -8.85 6.75 -41.58
CA ARG A 540 -8.16 5.52 -41.92
C ARG A 540 -6.67 5.78 -42.11
N GLN A 541 -5.86 4.86 -41.65
CA GLN A 541 -4.39 4.95 -41.68
C GLN A 541 -3.81 3.76 -42.45
N ALA A 542 -2.68 3.97 -43.13
CA ALA A 542 -1.89 2.91 -43.72
C ALA A 542 -1.02 2.25 -42.64
N VAL A 543 -1.38 1.05 -42.22
CA VAL A 543 -0.75 0.34 -41.10
C VAL A 543 0.04 -0.85 -41.63
N GLN A 544 1.29 -0.97 -41.21
CA GLN A 544 2.17 -2.09 -41.52
C GLN A 544 2.09 -3.20 -40.47
N GLU A 545 1.90 -2.82 -39.21
CA GLU A 545 1.87 -3.74 -38.08
C GLU A 545 0.90 -3.24 -37.00
N ILE A 546 0.20 -4.19 -36.39
CA ILE A 546 -0.58 -3.96 -35.16
C ILE A 546 0.04 -4.80 -34.07
N ARG A 547 0.26 -4.21 -32.88
CA ARG A 547 0.68 -4.92 -31.67
C ARG A 547 -0.25 -4.55 -30.54
N ILE A 548 -0.76 -5.56 -29.81
CA ILE A 548 -1.51 -5.38 -28.57
C ILE A 548 -0.67 -6.01 -27.47
N VAL A 549 -0.16 -5.18 -26.57
CA VAL A 549 0.72 -5.59 -25.47
C VAL A 549 -0.11 -5.85 -24.23
N PHE A 550 -0.06 -7.07 -23.72
CA PHE A 550 -0.67 -7.48 -22.46
C PHE A 550 0.34 -7.42 -21.31
N ASP A 551 -0.14 -7.55 -20.10
CA ASP A 551 0.74 -7.71 -18.94
C ASP A 551 1.25 -9.15 -18.82
N VAL A 552 2.53 -9.37 -19.09
CA VAL A 552 3.16 -10.70 -19.04
C VAL A 552 3.27 -11.30 -17.64
N SER A 553 3.12 -10.49 -16.60
CA SER A 553 3.09 -10.96 -15.21
C SER A 553 1.76 -11.59 -14.82
N LYS A 554 0.79 -11.59 -15.74
CA LYS A 554 -0.59 -12.10 -15.54
C LYS A 554 -0.96 -13.05 -16.66
N GLU A 555 -2.01 -13.84 -16.44
CA GLU A 555 -2.61 -14.57 -17.53
C GLU A 555 -3.04 -13.59 -18.61
N HIS A 556 -2.61 -13.85 -19.83
CA HIS A 556 -3.03 -13.14 -21.02
C HIS A 556 -3.92 -14.07 -21.88
N PRO A 557 -4.84 -13.50 -22.66
CA PRO A 557 -5.76 -14.33 -23.43
C PRO A 557 -5.01 -15.08 -24.53
N GLU A 558 -4.95 -16.42 -24.44
CA GLU A 558 -4.31 -17.26 -25.44
C GLU A 558 -5.13 -17.33 -26.76
N HIS A 559 -6.43 -17.20 -26.64
CA HIS A 559 -7.37 -17.39 -27.75
C HIS A 559 -8.12 -16.11 -28.08
N VAL A 560 -7.51 -15.28 -28.91
CA VAL A 560 -8.00 -13.96 -29.34
C VAL A 560 -8.15 -13.93 -30.86
N GLN A 561 -9.26 -13.39 -31.35
CA GLN A 561 -9.43 -13.06 -32.74
C GLN A 561 -9.17 -11.56 -32.94
N LEU A 562 -8.18 -11.24 -33.75
CA LEU A 562 -7.96 -9.88 -34.26
C LEU A 562 -8.69 -9.71 -35.60
N SER A 563 -9.36 -8.58 -35.76
CA SER A 563 -10.04 -8.21 -37.00
C SER A 563 -9.80 -6.74 -37.29
N VAL A 564 -9.74 -6.37 -38.57
CA VAL A 564 -9.55 -4.99 -39.03
C VAL A 564 -10.67 -4.58 -39.97
N SER A 565 -10.94 -3.28 -40.05
CA SER A 565 -11.95 -2.69 -40.90
C SER A 565 -11.41 -1.46 -41.61
N GLU A 566 -11.67 -1.35 -42.91
CA GLU A 566 -11.31 -0.18 -43.71
C GLU A 566 -12.33 0.98 -43.62
N ASP A 567 -13.58 0.65 -43.34
CA ASP A 567 -14.70 1.61 -43.25
C ASP A 567 -15.21 1.85 -41.81
N GLY A 568 -14.73 1.05 -40.84
CA GLY A 568 -15.15 1.09 -39.44
C GLY A 568 -16.40 0.28 -39.13
N THR A 569 -16.97 -0.44 -40.11
CA THR A 569 -18.24 -1.18 -39.94
C THR A 569 -18.10 -2.67 -40.31
N ILE A 570 -17.40 -2.99 -41.38
CA ILE A 570 -17.20 -4.36 -41.84
C ILE A 570 -15.82 -4.85 -41.42
N PHE A 571 -15.79 -5.81 -40.50
CA PHE A 571 -14.56 -6.37 -39.95
C PHE A 571 -14.15 -7.66 -40.68
N LYS A 572 -12.88 -7.70 -41.09
CA LYS A 572 -12.23 -8.89 -41.67
C LYS A 572 -11.22 -9.45 -40.68
N LYS A 573 -11.27 -10.74 -40.42
CA LYS A 573 -10.31 -11.44 -39.58
C LYS A 573 -8.91 -11.37 -40.18
N VAL A 574 -7.92 -11.13 -39.34
CA VAL A 574 -6.50 -11.15 -39.73
C VAL A 574 -5.78 -12.24 -38.92
N ALA A 575 -4.77 -12.84 -39.55
CA ALA A 575 -3.86 -13.74 -38.86
C ALA A 575 -3.03 -12.92 -37.88
N ALA A 576 -2.93 -13.39 -36.65
CA ALA A 576 -2.12 -12.73 -35.63
C ALA A 576 -1.37 -13.80 -34.83
N ASP A 577 -0.12 -13.50 -34.50
CA ASP A 577 0.68 -14.28 -33.55
C ASP A 577 0.40 -13.78 -32.12
N ASN A 578 0.17 -14.73 -31.22
CA ASN A 578 -0.04 -14.45 -29.80
C ASN A 578 1.03 -15.17 -29.00
N LYS A 579 2.08 -14.44 -28.60
CA LYS A 579 3.24 -15.00 -27.90
C LYS A 579 3.79 -14.01 -26.89
N ASN A 580 4.20 -14.53 -25.74
CA ASN A 580 4.90 -13.75 -24.70
C ASN A 580 4.14 -12.49 -24.24
N GLY A 581 2.79 -12.58 -24.18
CA GLY A 581 1.97 -11.45 -23.76
C GLY A 581 1.78 -10.36 -24.83
N GLU A 582 2.01 -10.68 -26.09
CA GLU A 582 1.79 -9.79 -27.20
C GLU A 582 1.01 -10.47 -28.31
N LEU A 583 -0.06 -9.80 -28.76
CA LEU A 583 -0.81 -10.18 -29.96
C LEU A 583 -0.34 -9.27 -31.10
N SER A 584 0.26 -9.83 -32.14
CA SER A 584 0.80 -9.05 -33.26
C SER A 584 0.31 -9.53 -34.60
N ALA A 585 0.05 -8.61 -35.52
CA ALA A 585 -0.30 -8.87 -36.91
C ALA A 585 0.47 -7.95 -37.84
N SER A 586 1.25 -8.54 -38.75
CA SER A 586 2.02 -7.80 -39.78
C SER A 586 1.39 -8.01 -41.14
N PHE A 587 1.39 -6.96 -41.96
CA PHE A 587 0.81 -6.94 -43.30
C PHE A 587 1.92 -6.89 -44.35
N SER A 588 1.90 -7.85 -45.28
CA SER A 588 2.85 -7.87 -46.43
C SER A 588 2.69 -6.69 -47.39
N THR A 589 1.50 -6.10 -47.43
CA THR A 589 1.17 -4.84 -48.06
C THR A 589 0.46 -3.96 -47.04
N LEU A 590 0.63 -2.64 -47.16
CA LEU A 590 -0.02 -1.70 -46.25
C LEU A 590 -1.53 -1.94 -46.15
N ALA A 591 -2.02 -2.16 -44.95
CA ALA A 591 -3.45 -2.29 -44.71
C ALA A 591 -4.05 -0.92 -44.38
N MET A 592 -5.06 -0.51 -45.15
CA MET A 592 -5.82 0.71 -44.86
C MET A 592 -6.83 0.42 -43.74
N ILE A 593 -6.55 0.88 -42.53
CA ILE A 593 -7.32 0.55 -41.32
C ILE A 593 -8.04 1.79 -40.80
N LYS A 594 -9.37 1.67 -40.65
CA LYS A 594 -10.24 2.63 -39.98
C LYS A 594 -10.56 2.14 -38.55
N ALA A 595 -10.68 0.82 -38.36
CA ALA A 595 -10.90 0.24 -37.05
C ALA A 595 -10.21 -1.12 -36.91
N LEU A 596 -9.83 -1.45 -35.67
CA LEU A 596 -9.41 -2.78 -35.26
C LEU A 596 -10.30 -3.28 -34.13
N LYS A 597 -10.53 -4.60 -34.09
CA LYS A 597 -11.30 -5.27 -33.05
C LYS A 597 -10.54 -6.48 -32.54
N MET A 598 -10.33 -6.54 -31.24
CA MET A 598 -9.91 -7.72 -30.51
C MET A 598 -11.15 -8.37 -29.89
N GLU A 599 -11.32 -9.67 -30.03
CA GLU A 599 -12.45 -10.42 -29.46
C GLU A 599 -11.98 -11.75 -28.87
N LEU A 600 -12.41 -12.07 -27.66
CA LEU A 600 -12.11 -13.34 -27.03
C LEU A 600 -12.87 -14.48 -27.69
N THR A 601 -12.16 -15.53 -28.09
CA THR A 601 -12.76 -16.73 -28.68
C THR A 601 -13.04 -17.81 -27.66
N THR A 602 -12.44 -17.71 -26.47
CA THR A 602 -12.69 -18.52 -25.27
C THR A 602 -12.86 -17.61 -24.06
N PRO A 603 -13.51 -18.06 -22.98
CA PRO A 603 -13.53 -17.31 -21.73
C PRO A 603 -12.11 -17.13 -21.18
N LEU A 604 -11.84 -15.99 -20.57
CA LEU A 604 -10.62 -15.72 -19.80
C LEU A 604 -11.00 -15.69 -18.32
N MET A 605 -10.47 -16.62 -17.55
CA MET A 605 -10.76 -16.75 -16.11
C MET A 605 -9.93 -15.78 -15.24
N ALA A 606 -9.10 -14.97 -15.87
CA ALA A 606 -8.26 -13.96 -15.26
C ALA A 606 -8.65 -12.55 -15.71
N ARG A 607 -8.08 -11.56 -15.05
CA ARG A 607 -8.17 -10.15 -15.42
C ARG A 607 -7.44 -9.89 -16.74
N LEU A 608 -8.10 -9.30 -17.70
CA LEU A 608 -7.43 -8.78 -18.89
C LEU A 608 -6.76 -7.44 -18.57
N THR A 609 -5.50 -7.33 -18.93
CA THR A 609 -4.76 -6.06 -18.86
C THR A 609 -4.13 -5.79 -20.22
N ILE A 610 -4.57 -4.71 -20.88
CA ILE A 610 -3.98 -4.22 -22.12
C ILE A 610 -3.10 -3.02 -21.78
N LYS A 611 -1.79 -3.18 -21.91
CA LYS A 611 -0.83 -2.09 -21.65
C LYS A 611 -0.84 -1.05 -22.76
N GLU A 612 -0.80 -1.50 -24.02
CA GLU A 612 -0.77 -0.57 -25.14
C GLU A 612 -1.19 -1.25 -26.44
N ILE A 613 -1.86 -0.52 -27.30
CA ILE A 613 -2.15 -0.89 -28.68
C ILE A 613 -1.25 -0.01 -29.58
N ILE A 614 -0.31 -0.65 -30.24
CA ILE A 614 0.68 0.03 -31.08
C ILE A 614 0.33 -0.18 -32.55
N LEU A 615 0.16 0.90 -33.27
CA LEU A 615 -0.01 0.90 -34.72
C LEU A 615 1.26 1.43 -35.37
N ARG A 616 1.95 0.58 -36.13
CA ARG A 616 3.13 1.00 -36.88
C ARG A 616 2.69 1.47 -38.26
N TYR A 617 2.85 2.76 -38.47
CA TYR A 617 2.57 3.40 -39.75
C TYR A 617 3.78 3.26 -40.66
N TYR A 618 3.54 3.39 -42.00
CA TYR A 618 4.61 3.59 -42.96
C TYR A 618 4.96 5.07 -42.97
N GLU A 619 6.24 5.39 -42.78
CA GLU A 619 6.79 6.73 -42.99
C GLU A 619 6.99 7.02 -44.48
#